data_acf9c6bf6fb29cdd6bad0ffb5941bce6
#
_entry.id   acf9c6bf6fb29cdd6bad0ffb5941bce6
#
_cell.length_a   1.000
_cell.length_b   1.000
_cell.length_c   1.000
_cell.angle_alpha   90.00
_cell.angle_beta   90.00
_cell.angle_gamma   90.00
#
_symmetry.space_group_name_H-M   'P 1'
#
loop_
_entity.id
_entity.type
_entity.pdbx_description
1 polymer ?
#
loop_
_entity_poly.entity_id
_entity_poly.type
_entity_poly.pdbx_seq_one_letter_code
_entity_poly.pdbx_strand_id
1 'polypeptide(L)'
;MFETGLRGIYLSNYISWNGKSNAEKMIREYDFETARERDRTFNIYDKVDDVHANGVHDYLKYLKFGYGRATDDASTEIRHGRITREEGIDLVMKHDPKRPRDLDLLLEFLDITEEHFEGLVEHLRDERIWGRDSATGKWTPKDNIGNHKADPGVEAARLPLRGGGGFVVNSKNTLADPHIIEGGGYNYL
;
A
#
# COMPACT_ATOMS: atom_id res chain seq x y z
N MET A 1 -3.90 24.51 -12.57
CA MET A 1 -2.54 24.47 -11.98
C MET A 1 -1.53 25.29 -12.79
N PHE A 2 -1.50 25.17 -14.09
CA PHE A 2 -0.55 25.94 -14.94
C PHE A 2 -0.80 27.45 -14.98
N GLU A 3 -2.05 27.88 -14.87
CA GLU A 3 -2.45 29.29 -14.87
C GLU A 3 -2.07 30.06 -13.60
N THR A 4 -1.87 29.37 -12.49
CA THR A 4 -1.55 29.98 -11.19
C THR A 4 -0.05 30.02 -10.89
N GLY A 5 0.80 29.39 -11.71
CA GLY A 5 2.25 29.27 -11.47
C GLY A 5 2.64 28.39 -10.28
N LEU A 6 1.67 27.69 -9.65
CA LEU A 6 1.94 26.79 -8.53
C LEU A 6 2.71 25.55 -9.00
N ARG A 7 3.72 25.14 -8.21
CA ARG A 7 4.47 23.92 -8.41
C ARG A 7 4.29 23.01 -7.21
N GLY A 8 3.90 21.75 -7.47
CA GLY A 8 3.93 20.69 -6.47
C GLY A 8 5.30 20.03 -6.44
N ILE A 9 5.86 19.83 -5.25
CA ILE A 9 7.15 19.17 -5.05
C ILE A 9 6.94 18.02 -4.07
N TYR A 10 7.38 16.82 -4.45
CA TYR A 10 7.50 15.70 -3.53
C TYR A 10 8.82 15.86 -2.76
N LEU A 11 8.73 16.13 -1.46
CA LEU A 11 9.90 16.38 -0.63
C LEU A 11 10.84 15.16 -0.57
N SER A 12 10.28 13.96 -0.66
CA SER A 12 11.03 12.70 -0.73
C SER A 12 11.96 12.58 -1.97
N ASN A 13 11.79 13.45 -2.98
CA ASN A 13 12.73 13.54 -4.10
C ASN A 13 14.04 14.25 -3.74
N TYR A 14 14.09 14.93 -2.59
CA TYR A 14 15.21 15.76 -2.17
C TYR A 14 15.81 15.31 -0.85
N ILE A 15 15.01 14.69 0.01
CA ILE A 15 15.44 14.18 1.31
C ILE A 15 15.03 12.73 1.47
N SER A 16 15.82 11.99 2.24
CA SER A 16 15.49 10.62 2.62
C SER A 16 14.21 10.62 3.47
N TRP A 17 13.16 9.98 2.95
CA TRP A 17 11.90 9.81 3.66
C TRP A 17 11.72 8.36 4.09
N ASN A 18 11.64 8.14 5.39
CA ASN A 18 11.37 6.83 5.97
C ASN A 18 10.27 6.97 7.03
N GLY A 19 9.03 6.58 6.68
CA GLY A 19 7.87 6.74 7.54
C GLY A 19 8.06 6.06 8.90
N LYS A 20 8.64 4.86 8.94
CA LYS A 20 8.89 4.13 10.18
C LYS A 20 9.87 4.86 11.09
N SER A 21 11.03 5.26 10.56
CA SER A 21 12.03 6.00 11.35
C SER A 21 11.51 7.36 11.84
N ASN A 22 10.68 8.01 11.01
CA ASN A 22 10.02 9.26 11.41
C ASN A 22 9.02 9.01 12.55
N ALA A 23 8.19 7.97 12.45
CA ALA A 23 7.26 7.60 13.51
C ALA A 23 7.99 7.22 14.81
N GLU A 24 9.04 6.41 14.75
CA GLU A 24 9.86 6.03 15.90
C GLU A 24 10.49 7.28 16.58
N LYS A 25 10.91 8.25 15.79
CA LYS A 25 11.39 9.54 16.33
C LYS A 25 10.27 10.31 17.02
N MET A 26 9.11 10.41 16.38
CA MET A 26 7.95 11.13 16.92
C MET A 26 7.41 10.48 18.21
N ILE A 27 7.41 9.15 18.28
CA ILE A 27 7.06 8.40 19.50
C ILE A 27 8.03 8.76 20.63
N ARG A 28 9.33 8.73 20.36
CA ARG A 28 10.37 8.95 21.37
C ARG A 28 10.45 10.40 21.87
N GLU A 29 10.24 11.38 20.97
CA GLU A 29 10.53 12.79 21.26
C GLU A 29 9.28 13.64 21.49
N TYR A 30 8.11 13.17 21.02
CA TYR A 30 6.87 13.95 21.01
C TYR A 30 5.63 13.18 21.47
N ASP A 31 5.83 12.01 22.08
CA ASP A 31 4.74 11.15 22.58
C ASP A 31 3.66 10.82 21.52
N PHE A 32 4.08 10.66 20.26
CA PHE A 32 3.16 10.28 19.19
C PHE A 32 2.58 8.89 19.47
N GLU A 33 1.26 8.80 19.44
CA GLU A 33 0.54 7.54 19.63
C GLU A 33 0.29 6.82 18.30
N THR A 34 0.55 5.51 18.31
CA THR A 34 0.23 4.64 17.16
C THR A 34 -1.16 4.01 17.35
N ALA A 35 -1.72 3.47 16.28
CA ALA A 35 -2.84 2.56 16.42
C ALA A 35 -2.41 1.31 17.22
N ARG A 36 -3.31 0.76 18.05
CA ARG A 36 -3.00 -0.48 18.80
C ARG A 36 -2.92 -1.68 17.86
N GLU A 37 -3.83 -1.73 16.92
CA GLU A 37 -3.91 -2.76 15.87
C GLU A 37 -4.70 -2.25 14.67
N ARG A 38 -4.47 -2.87 13.53
CA ARG A 38 -5.25 -2.64 12.31
C ARG A 38 -5.58 -3.98 11.67
N ASP A 39 -6.78 -4.10 11.13
CA ASP A 39 -7.23 -5.34 10.49
C ASP A 39 -6.78 -5.44 9.03
N ARG A 40 -6.71 -4.31 8.32
CA ARG A 40 -6.40 -4.21 6.89
C ARG A 40 -4.91 -4.11 6.58
N THR A 41 -4.06 -3.93 7.58
CA THR A 41 -2.61 -3.87 7.45
C THR A 41 -1.93 -4.16 8.79
N PHE A 42 -0.65 -4.47 8.75
CA PHE A 42 0.21 -4.63 9.91
C PHE A 42 0.94 -3.32 10.32
N ASN A 43 0.86 -2.30 9.48
CA ASN A 43 1.44 -0.99 9.78
C ASN A 43 0.51 -0.20 10.70
N ILE A 44 0.97 0.09 11.91
CA ILE A 44 0.19 0.75 12.97
C ILE A 44 0.54 2.23 13.16
N TYR A 45 1.56 2.74 12.49
CA TYR A 45 2.10 4.09 12.71
C TYR A 45 1.80 5.07 11.58
N ASP A 46 1.40 4.60 10.41
CA ASP A 46 1.17 5.42 9.23
C ASP A 46 -0.34 5.53 8.95
N LYS A 47 -0.80 6.72 8.52
CA LYS A 47 -2.20 6.97 8.16
C LYS A 47 -3.19 6.55 9.27
N VAL A 48 -2.93 7.04 10.47
CA VAL A 48 -3.76 6.75 11.65
C VAL A 48 -4.71 7.90 12.02
N ASP A 49 -4.75 8.92 11.21
CA ASP A 49 -5.55 10.14 11.37
C ASP A 49 -7.06 9.90 11.23
N ASP A 50 -7.47 8.88 10.48
CA ASP A 50 -8.86 8.45 10.36
C ASP A 50 -8.97 6.92 10.46
N VAL A 51 -8.99 6.43 11.68
CA VAL A 51 -8.99 5.00 11.95
C VAL A 51 -10.28 4.29 11.51
N HIS A 52 -11.40 5.01 11.39
CA HIS A 52 -12.69 4.43 11.02
C HIS A 52 -12.93 4.41 9.51
N ALA A 53 -12.45 5.40 8.76
CA ALA A 53 -12.61 5.42 7.30
C ALA A 53 -11.53 4.59 6.58
N ASN A 54 -10.33 4.51 7.13
CA ASN A 54 -9.19 3.85 6.47
C ASN A 54 -9.46 2.36 6.16
N GLY A 55 -10.12 1.63 7.04
CA GLY A 55 -10.43 0.22 6.82
C GLY A 55 -11.31 -0.01 5.59
N VAL A 56 -12.38 0.75 5.47
CA VAL A 56 -13.31 0.66 4.33
C VAL A 56 -12.66 1.19 3.05
N HIS A 57 -11.94 2.31 3.10
CA HIS A 57 -11.21 2.83 1.95
C HIS A 57 -10.23 1.79 1.38
N ASP A 58 -9.45 1.13 2.23
CA ASP A 58 -8.50 0.12 1.82
C ASP A 58 -9.20 -1.16 1.31
N TYR A 59 -10.41 -1.47 1.81
CA TYR A 59 -11.22 -2.56 1.29
C TYR A 59 -11.74 -2.25 -0.11
N LEU A 60 -12.27 -1.07 -0.35
CA LEU A 60 -12.70 -0.65 -1.69
C LEU A 60 -11.54 -0.67 -2.69
N LYS A 61 -10.33 -0.28 -2.26
CA LYS A 61 -9.12 -0.43 -3.06
C LYS A 61 -8.87 -1.89 -3.43
N TYR A 62 -8.96 -2.80 -2.45
CA TYR A 62 -8.79 -4.24 -2.68
C TYR A 62 -9.82 -4.79 -3.66
N LEU A 63 -11.11 -4.45 -3.50
CA LEU A 63 -12.17 -4.85 -4.43
C LEU A 63 -11.90 -4.37 -5.85
N LYS A 64 -11.37 -3.17 -6.00
CA LYS A 64 -11.11 -2.56 -7.30
C LYS A 64 -9.88 -3.11 -8.00
N PHE A 65 -8.79 -3.33 -7.27
CA PHE A 65 -7.48 -3.61 -7.85
C PHE A 65 -6.94 -5.02 -7.54
N GLY A 66 -7.61 -5.79 -6.68
CA GLY A 66 -7.13 -7.09 -6.23
C GLY A 66 -5.99 -7.05 -5.21
N TYR A 67 -5.57 -5.86 -4.77
CA TYR A 67 -4.57 -5.67 -3.72
C TYR A 67 -4.95 -4.49 -2.81
N GLY A 68 -4.55 -4.56 -1.56
CA GLY A 68 -4.93 -3.60 -0.54
C GLY A 68 -3.74 -2.87 0.10
N ARG A 69 -3.97 -2.36 1.29
CA ARG A 69 -2.98 -1.60 2.06
C ARG A 69 -1.80 -2.45 2.50
N ALA A 70 -2.04 -3.70 2.89
CA ALA A 70 -0.96 -4.58 3.32
C ALA A 70 0.06 -4.85 2.20
N THR A 71 -0.39 -4.89 0.94
CA THR A 71 0.52 -4.98 -0.23
C THR A 71 1.43 -3.75 -0.32
N ASP A 72 0.91 -2.53 -0.16
CA ASP A 72 1.72 -1.30 -0.20
C ASP A 72 2.76 -1.30 0.93
N ASP A 73 2.31 -1.62 2.14
CA ASP A 73 3.16 -1.62 3.33
C ASP A 73 4.22 -2.73 3.25
N ALA A 74 3.84 -3.95 2.85
CA ALA A 74 4.79 -5.05 2.64
C ALA A 74 5.85 -4.70 1.59
N SER A 75 5.44 -4.11 0.47
CA SER A 75 6.37 -3.65 -0.57
C SER A 75 7.36 -2.61 -0.02
N THR A 76 6.89 -1.73 0.85
CA THR A 76 7.75 -0.72 1.49
C THR A 76 8.73 -1.38 2.46
N GLU A 77 8.26 -2.29 3.33
CA GLU A 77 9.10 -2.98 4.31
C GLU A 77 10.15 -3.88 3.65
N ILE A 78 9.79 -4.56 2.54
CA ILE A 78 10.72 -5.36 1.74
C ILE A 78 11.81 -4.48 1.12
N ARG A 79 11.43 -3.36 0.49
CA ARG A 79 12.41 -2.41 -0.09
C ARG A 79 13.39 -1.85 0.93
N HIS A 80 12.95 -1.69 2.17
CA HIS A 80 13.82 -1.28 3.28
C HIS A 80 14.58 -2.43 3.94
N GLY A 81 14.42 -3.67 3.46
CA GLY A 81 15.08 -4.86 4.00
C GLY A 81 14.67 -5.24 5.43
N ARG A 82 13.49 -4.81 5.87
CA ARG A 82 12.98 -5.06 7.22
C ARG A 82 12.21 -6.37 7.34
N ILE A 83 11.61 -6.81 6.25
CA ILE A 83 11.00 -8.13 6.12
C ILE A 83 11.45 -8.79 4.82
N THR A 84 11.37 -10.10 4.76
CA THR A 84 11.59 -10.87 3.55
C THR A 84 10.37 -10.79 2.62
N ARG A 85 10.55 -11.16 1.35
CA ARG A 85 9.43 -11.26 0.41
C ARG A 85 8.40 -12.29 0.87
N GLU A 86 8.84 -13.41 1.43
CA GLU A 86 7.98 -14.47 1.93
C GLU A 86 7.11 -13.99 3.10
N GLU A 87 7.72 -13.35 4.10
CA GLU A 87 6.99 -12.71 5.20
C GLU A 87 5.99 -11.67 4.71
N GLY A 88 6.38 -10.86 3.71
CA GLY A 88 5.50 -9.88 3.08
C GLY A 88 4.29 -10.52 2.42
N ILE A 89 4.47 -11.63 1.69
CA ILE A 89 3.35 -12.38 1.08
C ILE A 89 2.40 -12.91 2.15
N ASP A 90 2.91 -13.47 3.24
CA ASP A 90 2.07 -13.99 4.33
C ASP A 90 1.26 -12.87 5.00
N LEU A 91 1.85 -11.71 5.18
CA LEU A 91 1.15 -10.52 5.69
C LEU A 91 0.06 -10.02 4.73
N VAL A 92 0.34 -9.97 3.44
CA VAL A 92 -0.64 -9.60 2.41
C VAL A 92 -1.82 -10.56 2.41
N MET A 93 -1.54 -11.86 2.38
CA MET A 93 -2.56 -12.92 2.42
C MET A 93 -3.44 -12.85 3.66
N LYS A 94 -2.86 -12.44 4.78
CA LYS A 94 -3.57 -12.29 6.05
C LYS A 94 -4.47 -11.07 6.10
N HIS A 95 -4.05 -9.95 5.53
CA HIS A 95 -4.69 -8.65 5.76
C HIS A 95 -5.54 -8.15 4.60
N ASP A 96 -5.08 -8.24 3.34
CA ASP A 96 -5.79 -7.66 2.20
C ASP A 96 -7.19 -8.21 1.96
N PRO A 97 -7.49 -9.52 2.15
CA PRO A 97 -8.85 -10.03 1.94
C PRO A 97 -9.81 -9.80 3.09
N LYS A 98 -9.33 -9.31 4.25
CA LYS A 98 -10.20 -9.15 5.43
C LYS A 98 -11.31 -8.14 5.19
N ARG A 99 -12.52 -8.47 5.65
CA ARG A 99 -13.60 -7.51 5.82
C ARG A 99 -13.18 -6.48 6.88
N PRO A 100 -13.31 -5.16 6.60
CA PRO A 100 -12.99 -4.15 7.61
C PRO A 100 -13.92 -4.24 8.82
N ARG A 101 -13.39 -4.17 10.01
CA ARG A 101 -14.18 -4.12 11.24
C ARG A 101 -15.09 -2.89 11.32
N ASP A 102 -14.64 -1.79 10.72
CA ASP A 102 -15.36 -0.52 10.73
C ASP A 102 -16.43 -0.44 9.62
N LEU A 103 -16.62 -1.50 8.83
CA LEU A 103 -17.68 -1.54 7.83
C LEU A 103 -19.07 -1.41 8.47
N ASP A 104 -19.28 -1.99 9.64
CA ASP A 104 -20.56 -1.90 10.33
C ASP A 104 -20.93 -0.46 10.70
N LEU A 105 -19.95 0.35 11.11
CA LEU A 105 -20.16 1.78 11.37
C LEU A 105 -20.55 2.55 10.10
N LEU A 106 -19.93 2.22 8.96
CA LEU A 106 -20.31 2.84 7.69
C LEU A 106 -21.71 2.43 7.27
N LEU A 107 -22.08 1.16 7.41
CA LEU A 107 -23.42 0.66 7.07
C LEU A 107 -24.49 1.34 7.91
N GLU A 108 -24.25 1.46 9.23
CA GLU A 108 -25.13 2.19 10.13
C GLU A 108 -25.25 3.67 9.75
N PHE A 109 -24.12 4.35 9.45
CA PHE A 109 -24.11 5.75 9.04
C PHE A 109 -24.88 6.00 7.74
N LEU A 110 -24.81 5.07 6.79
CA LEU A 110 -25.49 5.15 5.49
C LEU A 110 -26.95 4.62 5.54
N ASP A 111 -27.37 4.00 6.63
CA ASP A 111 -28.65 3.33 6.78
C ASP A 111 -28.91 2.29 5.66
N ILE A 112 -27.89 1.44 5.40
CA ILE A 112 -27.96 0.38 4.40
C ILE A 112 -27.54 -0.96 4.97
N THR A 113 -28.01 -2.04 4.34
CA THR A 113 -27.56 -3.40 4.65
C THR A 113 -26.23 -3.73 3.98
N GLU A 114 -25.49 -4.73 4.50
CA GLU A 114 -24.28 -5.22 3.86
C GLU A 114 -24.56 -5.79 2.47
N GLU A 115 -25.70 -6.47 2.26
CA GLU A 115 -26.11 -6.94 0.94
C GLU A 115 -26.27 -5.79 -0.06
N HIS A 116 -26.89 -4.68 0.38
CA HIS A 116 -27.00 -3.48 -0.45
C HIS A 116 -25.63 -2.89 -0.77
N PHE A 117 -24.75 -2.77 0.22
CA PHE A 117 -23.36 -2.33 0.03
C PHE A 117 -22.61 -3.20 -0.97
N GLU A 118 -22.67 -4.54 -0.82
CA GLU A 118 -22.02 -5.47 -1.76
C GLU A 118 -22.56 -5.29 -3.19
N GLY A 119 -23.86 -5.07 -3.36
CA GLY A 119 -24.45 -4.74 -4.67
C GLY A 119 -23.91 -3.42 -5.24
N LEU A 120 -23.74 -2.40 -4.40
CA LEU A 120 -23.19 -1.10 -4.84
C LEU A 120 -21.74 -1.20 -5.27
N VAL A 121 -20.92 -2.03 -4.61
CA VAL A 121 -19.48 -2.14 -4.91
C VAL A 121 -19.16 -3.25 -5.92
N GLU A 122 -20.14 -4.04 -6.32
CA GLU A 122 -19.91 -5.15 -7.28
C GLU A 122 -19.26 -4.68 -8.59
N HIS A 123 -19.67 -3.50 -9.08
CA HIS A 123 -19.11 -2.93 -10.31
C HIS A 123 -17.65 -2.50 -10.22
N LEU A 124 -17.08 -2.43 -9.00
CA LEU A 124 -15.67 -2.13 -8.80
C LEU A 124 -14.77 -3.33 -9.15
N ARG A 125 -15.31 -4.54 -9.12
CA ARG A 125 -14.56 -5.77 -9.39
C ARG A 125 -14.33 -5.93 -10.88
N ASP A 126 -13.09 -5.79 -11.31
CA ASP A 126 -12.68 -6.03 -12.69
C ASP A 126 -12.62 -7.53 -12.96
N GLU A 127 -13.36 -8.01 -13.95
CA GLU A 127 -13.38 -9.43 -14.33
C GLU A 127 -12.03 -9.98 -14.81
N ARG A 128 -11.07 -9.13 -15.11
CA ARG A 128 -9.69 -9.57 -15.41
C ARG A 128 -8.98 -10.05 -14.15
N ILE A 129 -9.34 -9.49 -13.00
CA ILE A 129 -8.73 -9.75 -11.69
C ILE A 129 -9.58 -10.75 -10.89
N TRP A 130 -10.89 -10.59 -10.94
CA TRP A 130 -11.84 -11.35 -10.14
C TRP A 130 -12.54 -12.42 -10.94
N GLY A 131 -12.70 -13.60 -10.33
CA GLY A 131 -13.59 -14.67 -10.82
C GLY A 131 -14.75 -14.86 -9.86
N ARG A 132 -15.90 -15.27 -10.39
CA ARG A 132 -17.07 -15.65 -9.59
C ARG A 132 -17.15 -17.16 -9.50
N ASP A 133 -17.11 -17.70 -8.30
CA ASP A 133 -17.31 -19.12 -8.06
C ASP A 133 -18.74 -19.51 -8.44
N SER A 134 -18.88 -20.47 -9.34
CA SER A 134 -20.18 -20.85 -9.90
C SER A 134 -21.09 -21.55 -8.89
N ALA A 135 -20.54 -22.19 -7.87
CA ALA A 135 -21.31 -22.93 -6.87
C ALA A 135 -21.78 -22.03 -5.72
N THR A 136 -20.94 -21.10 -5.30
CA THR A 136 -21.18 -20.23 -4.13
C THR A 136 -21.56 -18.81 -4.50
N GLY A 137 -21.35 -18.40 -5.76
CA GLY A 137 -21.54 -17.02 -6.23
C GLY A 137 -20.52 -16.02 -5.66
N LYS A 138 -19.54 -16.46 -4.88
CA LYS A 138 -18.56 -15.59 -4.23
C LYS A 138 -17.49 -15.16 -5.22
N TRP A 139 -17.06 -13.90 -5.06
CA TRP A 139 -15.93 -13.35 -5.78
C TRP A 139 -14.61 -13.81 -5.15
N THR A 140 -13.70 -14.28 -5.98
CA THR A 140 -12.34 -14.67 -5.60
C THR A 140 -11.34 -14.09 -6.59
N PRO A 141 -10.14 -13.67 -6.15
CA PRO A 141 -9.09 -13.28 -7.08
C PRO A 141 -8.75 -14.46 -7.99
N LYS A 142 -8.66 -14.23 -9.30
CA LYS A 142 -8.24 -15.25 -10.28
C LYS A 142 -6.81 -15.71 -10.06
N ASP A 143 -5.99 -14.80 -9.53
CA ASP A 143 -4.64 -15.07 -9.13
C ASP A 143 -4.39 -14.54 -7.73
N ASN A 144 -3.58 -15.26 -6.98
CA ASN A 144 -3.32 -14.98 -5.58
C ASN A 144 -1.82 -14.87 -5.36
N ILE A 145 -1.38 -13.82 -4.68
CA ILE A 145 0.04 -13.59 -4.38
C ILE A 145 0.70 -14.81 -3.69
N GLY A 146 -0.06 -15.61 -2.94
CA GLY A 146 0.43 -16.83 -2.31
C GLY A 146 0.92 -17.89 -3.31
N ASN A 147 0.40 -17.90 -4.54
CA ASN A 147 0.84 -18.80 -5.61
C ASN A 147 2.25 -18.44 -6.11
N HIS A 148 2.71 -17.22 -5.82
CA HIS A 148 3.95 -16.63 -6.29
C HIS A 148 5.09 -16.65 -5.25
N LYS A 149 4.94 -17.40 -4.17
CA LYS A 149 5.98 -17.51 -3.13
C LYS A 149 7.32 -18.02 -3.67
N ALA A 150 7.27 -18.97 -4.58
CA ALA A 150 8.45 -19.58 -5.20
C ALA A 150 9.00 -18.82 -6.42
N ASP A 151 8.32 -17.76 -6.85
CA ASP A 151 8.76 -16.99 -7.99
C ASP A 151 10.08 -16.29 -7.68
N PRO A 152 11.03 -16.26 -8.62
CA PRO A 152 12.27 -15.52 -8.42
C PRO A 152 11.97 -14.05 -8.23
N GLY A 153 12.63 -13.43 -7.26
CA GLY A 153 12.55 -11.98 -7.07
C GLY A 153 13.01 -11.26 -8.35
N VAL A 154 12.28 -10.20 -8.70
CA VAL A 154 12.70 -9.34 -9.81
C VAL A 154 13.84 -8.45 -9.33
N GLU A 155 14.97 -8.48 -10.04
CA GLU A 155 16.06 -7.55 -9.79
C GLU A 155 15.58 -6.12 -10.11
N ALA A 156 15.88 -5.17 -9.22
CA ALA A 156 15.47 -3.80 -9.42
C ALA A 156 16.10 -3.24 -10.71
N ALA A 157 15.26 -2.75 -11.60
CA ALA A 157 15.71 -2.15 -12.85
C ALA A 157 16.43 -0.83 -12.58
N ARG A 158 17.52 -0.59 -13.29
CA ARG A 158 18.12 0.73 -13.41
C ARG A 158 17.30 1.54 -14.40
N LEU A 159 16.74 2.66 -13.95
CA LEU A 159 16.03 3.57 -14.80
C LEU A 159 16.96 4.71 -15.19
N PRO A 160 17.14 4.97 -16.51
CA PRO A 160 17.95 6.09 -16.96
C PRO A 160 17.27 7.40 -16.57
N LEU A 161 18.00 8.27 -15.88
CA LEU A 161 17.59 9.64 -15.63
C LEU A 161 17.80 10.50 -16.89
N ARG A 162 16.95 11.51 -17.07
CA ARG A 162 17.19 12.54 -18.09
C ARG A 162 18.54 13.19 -17.80
N GLY A 163 19.50 13.10 -18.75
CA GLY A 163 20.85 13.60 -18.57
C GLY A 163 21.92 12.54 -18.35
N GLY A 164 21.59 11.24 -18.49
CA GLY A 164 22.57 10.14 -18.49
C GLY A 164 22.89 9.53 -17.14
N GLY A 165 22.31 10.02 -16.06
CA GLY A 165 22.34 9.35 -14.76
C GLY A 165 21.29 8.24 -14.69
N GLY A 166 21.49 7.27 -13.79
CA GLY A 166 20.53 6.22 -13.49
C GLY A 166 20.43 6.02 -12.00
N PHE A 167 19.27 5.62 -11.49
CA PHE A 167 19.17 5.17 -10.12
C PHE A 167 18.80 3.70 -10.05
N VAL A 168 19.24 3.05 -8.99
CA VAL A 168 18.90 1.66 -8.70
C VAL A 168 17.85 1.65 -7.61
N VAL A 169 16.67 1.19 -7.93
CA VAL A 169 15.67 0.86 -6.93
C VAL A 169 16.02 -0.52 -6.41
N ASN A 170 16.65 -0.62 -5.27
CA ASN A 170 16.86 -1.91 -4.61
C ASN A 170 16.40 -1.84 -3.15
N SER A 171 16.12 -3.00 -2.61
CA SER A 171 15.61 -3.15 -1.25
C SER A 171 16.61 -2.74 -0.16
N LYS A 172 17.90 -2.61 -0.50
CA LYS A 172 18.94 -2.52 0.52
C LYS A 172 19.40 -1.12 0.84
N ASN A 173 19.39 -0.16 -0.07
CA ASN A 173 19.92 1.15 0.24
C ASN A 173 19.75 2.23 -0.83
N THR A 174 18.55 2.49 -1.24
CA THR A 174 18.29 3.51 -2.27
C THR A 174 18.59 4.92 -1.82
N LEU A 175 18.64 5.17 -0.52
CA LEU A 175 18.71 6.52 0.04
C LEU A 175 20.13 6.96 0.40
N ALA A 176 21.08 6.05 0.37
CA ALA A 176 22.49 6.35 0.67
C ALA A 176 23.38 6.46 -0.60
N ASP A 177 22.79 6.31 -1.79
CA ASP A 177 23.55 6.45 -3.03
C ASP A 177 23.65 7.94 -3.42
N PRO A 178 24.81 8.57 -3.34
CA PRO A 178 25.01 9.98 -3.67
C PRO A 178 24.63 10.32 -5.12
N HIS A 179 24.64 9.34 -6.03
CA HIS A 179 24.22 9.55 -7.42
C HIS A 179 22.72 9.83 -7.57
N ILE A 180 21.93 9.49 -6.56
CA ILE A 180 20.50 9.80 -6.52
C ILE A 180 20.27 11.28 -6.22
N ILE A 181 21.15 11.89 -5.45
CA ILE A 181 21.05 13.29 -5.02
C ILE A 181 21.50 14.24 -6.14
N GLU A 182 22.50 13.87 -6.90
CA GLU A 182 23.07 14.71 -7.97
C GLU A 182 22.19 14.78 -9.24
N GLY A 183 21.31 13.82 -9.43
CA GLY A 183 20.45 13.74 -10.63
C GLY A 183 19.10 14.48 -10.53
N GLY A 184 18.75 15.06 -9.42
CA GLY A 184 17.62 16.00 -9.27
C GLY A 184 16.22 15.44 -9.51
N GLY A 185 15.94 14.21 -9.15
CA GLY A 185 14.57 13.72 -9.14
C GLY A 185 14.42 12.20 -9.10
N TYR A 186 13.66 11.74 -8.13
CA TYR A 186 13.18 10.36 -8.11
C TYR A 186 11.95 10.24 -9.01
N ASN A 187 12.00 9.34 -9.99
CA ASN A 187 10.78 8.86 -10.60
C ASN A 187 10.35 7.62 -9.80
N TYR A 188 9.39 7.81 -8.90
CA TYR A 188 8.64 6.69 -8.36
C TYR A 188 7.67 6.18 -9.43
N LEU A 189 7.81 4.94 -9.79
CA LEU A 189 6.77 4.18 -10.47
C LEU A 189 5.79 3.64 -9.42
#